data_dd58f25235a53923e885a55ff5defa4e
#
_entry.id   dd58f25235a53923e885a55ff5defa4e
#
_cell.length_a   1.000
_cell.length_b   1.000
_cell.length_c   1.000
_cell.angle_alpha   90.00
_cell.angle_beta   90.00
_cell.angle_gamma   90.00
#
_symmetry.space_group_name_H-M   'P 1'
#
loop_
_entity.id
_entity.type
_entity.pdbx_description
1 polymer ?
#
loop_
_entity_poly.entity_id
_entity_poly.type
_entity_poly.pdbx_seq_one_letter_code
_entity_poly.pdbx_strand_id
1 'polypeptide(L)' 'MKLVELYDGSLFECQMIINLLENEGIESNLKDEFIGTRSPVWVPGGGVKVFVSDLNYDKARLIVNEFEKSR' A
#
# COMPACT_ATOMS: atom_id res chain seq x y z
N MET A 1 10.19 -14.42 6.45
CA MET A 1 9.21 -13.61 5.72
C MET A 1 9.37 -12.17 6.10
N LYS A 2 9.45 -11.31 5.12
CA LYS A 2 9.79 -9.92 5.30
C LYS A 2 8.73 -9.04 4.63
N LEU A 3 8.34 -7.97 5.29
CA LEU A 3 7.41 -7.02 4.68
C LEU A 3 8.21 -5.98 3.91
N VAL A 4 7.80 -5.73 2.69
CA VAL A 4 8.45 -4.74 1.84
C VAL A 4 7.41 -3.73 1.36
N GLU A 5 7.85 -2.52 1.15
CA GLU A 5 6.97 -1.46 0.69
C GLU A 5 6.59 -1.70 -0.76
N LEU A 6 5.30 -1.67 -1.04
CA LEU A 6 4.79 -1.89 -2.38
C LEU A 6 4.32 -0.61 -3.04
N TYR A 7 3.62 0.23 -2.30
CA TYR A 7 2.99 1.40 -2.85
C TYR A 7 2.91 2.50 -1.80
N ASP A 8 2.99 3.73 -2.26
CA ASP A 8 2.93 4.91 -1.42
C ASP A 8 2.01 5.91 -2.10
N GLY A 9 0.95 6.29 -1.42
CA GLY A 9 0.00 7.22 -2.00
C GLY A 9 -1.06 7.64 -1.00
N SER A 10 -2.20 8.09 -1.51
CA SER A 10 -3.28 8.51 -0.65
C SER A 10 -3.96 7.29 -0.02
N LEU A 11 -4.69 7.53 1.06
CA LEU A 11 -5.43 6.46 1.71
C LEU A 11 -6.40 5.80 0.74
N PHE A 12 -7.07 6.59 -0.07
CA PHE A 12 -8.02 6.07 -1.05
C PHE A 12 -7.35 5.13 -2.04
N GLU A 13 -6.22 5.55 -2.58
CA GLU A 13 -5.48 4.74 -3.53
C GLU A 13 -4.97 3.46 -2.90
N CYS A 14 -4.44 3.57 -1.69
CA CYS A 14 -3.93 2.40 -0.99
C CYS A 14 -5.03 1.39 -0.69
N GLN A 15 -6.21 1.87 -0.33
CA GLN A 15 -7.33 0.97 -0.08
C GLN A 15 -7.78 0.26 -1.33
N MET A 16 -7.75 0.95 -2.47
CA MET A 16 -8.09 0.32 -3.73
C MET A 16 -7.09 -0.80 -4.06
N ILE A 17 -5.81 -0.52 -3.84
CA ILE A 17 -4.79 -1.51 -4.11
C ILE A 17 -4.95 -2.71 -3.18
N ILE A 18 -5.23 -2.47 -1.90
CA ILE A 18 -5.44 -3.55 -0.96
C ILE A 18 -6.61 -4.43 -1.39
N ASN A 19 -7.69 -3.82 -1.85
CA ASN A 19 -8.82 -4.59 -2.33
C ASN A 19 -8.46 -5.45 -3.52
N LEU A 20 -7.67 -4.92 -4.43
CA LEU A 20 -7.21 -5.70 -5.58
C LEU A 20 -6.33 -6.86 -5.14
N LEU A 21 -5.46 -6.61 -4.17
CA LEU A 21 -4.59 -7.65 -3.66
C LEU A 21 -5.39 -8.75 -2.97
N GLU A 22 -6.38 -8.36 -2.20
CA GLU A 22 -7.22 -9.35 -1.52
C GLU A 22 -7.97 -10.22 -2.51
N ASN A 23 -8.42 -9.64 -3.60
CA ASN A 23 -9.10 -10.40 -4.65
C ASN A 23 -8.19 -11.45 -5.27
N GLU A 24 -6.90 -11.21 -5.23
CA GLU A 24 -5.92 -12.15 -5.75
C GLU A 24 -5.36 -13.07 -4.67
N GLY A 25 -5.89 -12.96 -3.46
CA GLY A 25 -5.43 -13.82 -2.39
C GLY A 25 -4.10 -13.40 -1.79
N ILE A 26 -3.71 -12.15 -1.99
CA ILE A 26 -2.45 -11.63 -1.47
C ILE A 26 -2.70 -10.82 -0.20
N GLU A 27 -2.05 -11.20 0.87
CA GLU A 27 -2.13 -10.45 2.11
C GLU A 27 -1.31 -9.18 2.01
N SER A 28 -1.87 -8.09 2.51
CA SER A 28 -1.17 -6.83 2.51
C SER A 28 -1.39 -6.12 3.83
N ASN A 29 -0.51 -5.17 4.13
CA ASN A 29 -0.59 -4.37 5.34
C ASN A 29 -0.60 -2.90 4.98
N LEU A 30 -1.48 -2.16 5.62
CA LEU A 30 -1.57 -0.74 5.43
C LEU A 30 -0.86 -0.05 6.58
N LYS A 31 0.04 0.86 6.26
CA LYS A 31 0.69 1.68 7.26
C LYS A 31 0.34 3.13 7.00
N ASP A 32 -0.31 3.73 7.96
CA ASP A 32 -0.67 5.14 7.90
C ASP A 32 0.20 5.86 8.90
N GLU A 33 1.10 6.65 8.40
CA GLU A 33 2.04 7.36 9.25
C GLU A 33 1.36 8.40 10.13
N PHE A 34 0.17 8.80 9.75
CA PHE A 34 -0.62 9.70 10.56
C PHE A 34 -1.07 9.09 11.86
N ILE A 35 -1.51 7.85 11.79
CA ILE A 35 -2.05 7.18 12.97
C ILE A 35 -0.95 6.87 13.96
N GLY A 36 0.24 6.64 13.47
CA GLY A 36 1.35 6.27 14.34
C GLY A 36 2.01 7.43 15.05
N THR A 37 1.68 8.65 14.68
CA THR A 37 2.30 9.81 15.29
C THR A 37 1.33 10.52 16.20
N ARG A 38 1.84 10.98 17.29
CA ARG A 38 1.04 11.79 18.21
C ARG A 38 1.02 13.23 17.81
N SER A 39 1.79 13.56 16.83
CA SER A 39 1.89 14.93 16.36
C SER A 39 0.67 15.28 15.54
N PRO A 40 0.03 16.39 15.82
CA PRO A 40 -1.07 16.83 14.99
C PRO A 40 -0.60 17.48 13.70
N VAL A 41 0.68 17.50 13.48
CA VAL A 41 1.22 18.16 12.31
C VAL A 41 0.97 17.29 11.09
N TRP A 42 0.26 17.85 10.13
CA TRP A 42 0.08 17.21 8.86
C TRP A 42 1.39 17.25 8.09
N VAL A 43 1.82 16.12 7.59
CA VAL A 43 3.06 16.02 6.85
C VAL A 43 2.75 15.91 5.37
N PRO A 44 3.00 16.97 4.60
CA PRO A 44 2.75 16.90 3.15
C PRO A 44 3.66 15.86 2.54
N GLY A 45 3.08 15.00 1.75
CA GLY A 45 3.84 13.92 1.15
C GLY A 45 3.98 12.73 2.07
N GLY A 46 3.70 12.91 3.35
CA GLY A 46 3.61 11.78 4.25
C GLY A 46 2.35 11.05 3.89
N GLY A 47 2.48 9.90 3.35
CA GLY A 47 1.33 9.21 2.88
C GLY A 47 1.10 7.92 3.60
N VAL A 48 0.13 7.22 3.06
CA VAL A 48 -0.19 5.88 3.49
C VAL A 48 0.63 4.94 2.63
N LYS A 49 1.15 3.90 3.24
CA LYS A 49 1.98 2.93 2.52
C LYS A 49 1.39 1.55 2.62
N VAL A 50 1.53 0.80 1.54
CA VAL A 50 1.07 -0.57 1.50
C VAL A 50 2.30 -1.48 1.51
N PHE A 51 2.28 -2.47 2.40
CA PHE A 51 3.36 -3.43 2.51
C PHE A 51 2.85 -4.83 2.21
N VAL A 52 3.67 -5.61 1.56
CA VAL A 52 3.36 -7.01 1.29
C VAL A 52 4.57 -7.86 1.64
N SER A 53 4.34 -9.16 1.73
CA SER A 53 5.45 -10.10 1.91
C SER A 53 6.37 -10.05 0.70
N ASP A 54 7.66 -10.17 0.94
CA ASP A 54 8.63 -10.25 -0.13
C ASP A 54 8.35 -11.41 -1.08
N LEU A 55 7.71 -12.46 -0.56
CA LEU A 55 7.33 -13.60 -1.39
C LEU A 55 6.26 -13.26 -2.41
N ASN A 56 5.44 -12.26 -2.11
CA ASN A 56 4.35 -11.87 -2.99
C ASN A 56 4.65 -10.58 -3.75
N TYR A 57 5.82 -10.04 -3.56
CA TYR A 57 6.15 -8.73 -4.11
C TYR A 57 5.96 -8.65 -5.62
N ASP A 58 6.48 -9.62 -6.33
CA ASP A 58 6.42 -9.59 -7.81
C ASP A 58 4.97 -9.60 -8.30
N LYS A 59 4.16 -10.45 -7.71
CA LYS A 59 2.75 -10.54 -8.07
C LYS A 59 2.03 -9.25 -7.73
N ALA A 60 2.28 -8.75 -6.53
CA ALA A 60 1.64 -7.54 -6.06
C ALA A 60 2.04 -6.35 -6.93
N ARG A 61 3.26 -6.34 -7.38
CA ARG A 61 3.75 -5.26 -8.23
C ARG A 61 3.02 -5.21 -9.57
N LEU A 62 2.71 -6.38 -10.11
CA LEU A 62 1.94 -6.45 -11.34
C LEU A 62 0.55 -5.84 -11.16
N ILE A 63 -0.04 -6.09 -10.00
CA ILE A 63 -1.36 -5.55 -9.69
C ILE A 63 -1.29 -4.02 -9.60
N VAL A 64 -0.25 -3.50 -8.97
CA VAL A 64 -0.06 -2.06 -8.87
C VAL A 64 0.11 -1.46 -10.26
N ASN A 65 0.88 -2.11 -11.12
CA ASN A 65 1.07 -1.61 -12.47
C ASN A 65 -0.24 -1.53 -13.24
N GLU A 66 -1.08 -2.54 -13.08
CA GLU A 66 -2.39 -2.54 -13.72
C GLU A 66 -3.27 -1.42 -13.17
N PHE A 67 -3.21 -1.20 -11.87
CA PHE A 67 -3.95 -0.12 -11.25
C PHE A 67 -3.53 1.22 -11.82
N GLU A 68 -2.24 1.43 -11.96
CA GLU A 68 -1.72 2.69 -12.49
C GLU A 68 -2.10 2.91 -13.95
N LYS A 69 -2.17 1.85 -14.71
CA LYS A 69 -2.56 1.93 -16.11
C LYS A 69 -4.02 2.32 -16.29
N SER A 70 -4.87 1.95 -15.35
CA SER A 70 -6.29 2.22 -15.49
C SER A 70 -6.71 3.57 -14.91
N ARG A 71 -5.78 4.32 -14.39
CA ARG A 71 -6.10 5.62 -13.81
C ARG A 71 -6.36 6.65 -14.86
#